data_52c3075fdc6cb975bdbbe657decc2d8a
#
_entry.id   52c3075fdc6cb975bdbbe657decc2d8a
#
_cell.length_a   1.000
_cell.length_b   1.000
_cell.length_c   1.000
_cell.angle_alpha   90.00
_cell.angle_beta   90.00
_cell.angle_gamma   90.00
#
_symmetry.space_group_name_H-M   'P 1'
#
loop_
_entity.id
_entity.type
_entity.pdbx_description
1 polymer ?
#
loop_
_entity_poly.entity_id
_entity_poly.type
_entity_poly.pdbx_seq_one_letter_code
_entity_poly.pdbx_strand_id
1 'polypeptide(L)'
;IDTAHGLGMSVMLDVVYNHFGPDGNYLPSYAAPFFRHDIPTPWGAAIDFRQPAVRRFFQENALYWLTEYRFDGLRLDAVHAIPDHDWLVELATFVRGQIPAPRRIHLVLENDDNRASLLDAGYDAQWNDDAHHVLHHLLTGEASGYYADYAARPGDNLARCLAEGWLFQGQPSEYRHGLPRGEPSAHLAPTSFVLFLQNHDQIGNRMRGDRLTDLAATRERLRAAVALQLLAPQIPLMFMGEEHGSQTPFLYFTSHADPELAAAVREGRRKEFASFPEFGGGDPNIPDPNSEATYAASNPWLKARGADGGEWLAWYGTLLRLRHHAISPRLAGTRSLGACSLGTHGVHAQWLLGDGALLTLYANMGAATQPLPPTLKPSEIHRAAMLFQSGEEAFSEACGGNLHRDSIIWLLEERS
;
A
#
# COMPACT_ATOMS: atom_id res chain seq x y z
N ILE A 1 -6.18 -22.47 3.47
CA ILE A 1 -5.08 -22.22 4.43
C ILE A 1 -4.14 -23.41 4.41
N ASP A 2 -4.61 -24.60 4.66
CA ASP A 2 -3.79 -25.82 4.74
C ASP A 2 -2.95 -26.08 3.48
N THR A 3 -3.53 -25.89 2.30
CA THR A 3 -2.80 -25.97 1.03
C THR A 3 -1.70 -24.92 0.92
N ALA A 4 -1.98 -23.67 1.34
CA ALA A 4 -0.99 -22.60 1.33
C ALA A 4 0.18 -22.90 2.28
N HIS A 5 -0.12 -23.36 3.50
CA HIS A 5 0.90 -23.79 4.46
C HIS A 5 1.75 -24.96 3.90
N GLY A 6 1.12 -25.93 3.21
CA GLY A 6 1.83 -27.01 2.54
C GLY A 6 2.80 -26.54 1.44
N LEU A 7 2.57 -25.35 0.88
CA LEU A 7 3.44 -24.68 -0.08
C LEU A 7 4.44 -23.70 0.58
N GLY A 8 4.46 -23.62 1.91
CA GLY A 8 5.32 -22.67 2.65
C GLY A 8 4.86 -21.22 2.61
N MET A 9 3.59 -20.97 2.31
CA MET A 9 2.99 -19.64 2.27
C MET A 9 2.19 -19.36 3.54
N SER A 10 2.33 -18.17 4.12
CA SER A 10 1.44 -17.67 5.16
C SER A 10 0.15 -17.12 4.55
N VAL A 11 -0.94 -17.16 5.32
CA VAL A 11 -2.26 -16.67 4.91
C VAL A 11 -2.74 -15.61 5.88
N MET A 12 -3.06 -14.43 5.39
CA MET A 12 -3.67 -13.36 6.18
C MET A 12 -5.16 -13.23 5.83
N LEU A 13 -5.97 -12.89 6.83
CA LEU A 13 -7.38 -12.56 6.64
C LEU A 13 -7.55 -11.05 6.75
N ASP A 14 -8.29 -10.49 5.80
CA ASP A 14 -8.75 -9.10 5.85
C ASP A 14 -10.07 -9.04 6.64
N VAL A 15 -10.06 -8.34 7.78
CA VAL A 15 -11.20 -8.27 8.70
C VAL A 15 -11.75 -6.85 8.76
N VAL A 16 -13.08 -6.74 8.67
CA VAL A 16 -13.81 -5.47 8.72
C VAL A 16 -14.47 -5.34 10.10
N TYR A 17 -13.84 -4.56 10.99
CA TYR A 17 -14.35 -4.32 12.34
C TYR A 17 -14.90 -2.89 12.54
N ASN A 18 -14.87 -2.07 11.50
CA ASN A 18 -15.36 -0.69 11.58
C ASN A 18 -16.87 -0.58 11.31
N HIS A 19 -17.46 -1.52 10.57
CA HIS A 19 -18.89 -1.54 10.24
C HIS A 19 -19.40 -2.94 9.92
N PHE A 20 -20.73 -3.07 9.79
CA PHE A 20 -21.36 -4.22 9.17
C PHE A 20 -22.01 -3.82 7.85
N GLY A 21 -22.07 -4.76 6.90
CA GLY A 21 -22.79 -4.56 5.65
C GLY A 21 -24.31 -4.38 5.89
N PRO A 22 -24.98 -3.62 5.02
CA PRO A 22 -26.42 -3.35 5.14
C PRO A 22 -27.31 -4.55 4.76
N ASP A 23 -26.80 -5.46 3.91
CA ASP A 23 -27.58 -6.58 3.39
C ASP A 23 -27.28 -7.87 4.19
N GLY A 24 -28.35 -8.56 4.60
CA GLY A 24 -28.25 -9.80 5.38
C GLY A 24 -27.85 -9.62 6.85
N ASN A 25 -27.62 -8.41 7.32
CA ASN A 25 -27.30 -8.13 8.73
C ASN A 25 -28.56 -7.76 9.53
N TYR A 26 -28.99 -8.65 10.40
CA TYR A 26 -30.15 -8.44 11.29
C TYR A 26 -29.75 -8.11 12.73
N LEU A 27 -28.46 -7.97 13.01
CA LEU A 27 -27.95 -7.68 14.36
C LEU A 27 -28.58 -6.43 15.00
N PRO A 28 -28.84 -5.33 14.27
CA PRO A 28 -29.51 -4.16 14.84
C PRO A 28 -30.92 -4.43 15.37
N SER A 29 -31.61 -5.46 14.86
CA SER A 29 -32.98 -5.79 15.25
C SER A 29 -33.07 -6.50 16.60
N TYR A 30 -32.01 -7.19 17.03
CA TYR A 30 -32.03 -7.96 18.29
C TYR A 30 -30.89 -7.64 19.26
N ALA A 31 -29.91 -6.89 18.83
CA ALA A 31 -28.75 -6.45 19.60
C ALA A 31 -28.46 -4.96 19.42
N ALA A 32 -29.49 -4.12 19.60
CA ALA A 32 -29.39 -2.66 19.42
C ALA A 32 -28.16 -2.02 20.14
N PRO A 33 -27.73 -2.44 21.35
CA PRO A 33 -26.55 -1.90 22.02
C PRO A 33 -25.21 -2.16 21.30
N PHE A 34 -25.21 -2.99 20.25
CA PHE A 34 -24.03 -3.25 19.42
C PHE A 34 -23.65 -2.04 18.54
N PHE A 35 -24.60 -1.13 18.36
CA PHE A 35 -24.47 0.00 17.44
C PHE A 35 -24.66 1.32 18.17
N ARG A 36 -23.95 2.33 17.69
CA ARG A 36 -24.12 3.73 18.09
C ARG A 36 -24.61 4.55 16.89
N HIS A 37 -25.66 5.34 17.15
CA HIS A 37 -26.31 6.17 16.13
C HIS A 37 -25.85 7.63 16.15
N ASP A 38 -24.97 7.99 17.08
CA ASP A 38 -24.37 9.32 17.18
C ASP A 38 -23.21 9.54 16.20
N ILE A 39 -22.68 8.45 15.59
CA ILE A 39 -21.67 8.49 14.54
C ILE A 39 -22.25 7.78 13.31
N PRO A 40 -22.57 8.54 12.25
CA PRO A 40 -22.98 7.95 10.98
C PRO A 40 -21.74 7.39 10.25
N THR A 41 -21.89 6.25 9.61
CA THR A 41 -20.94 5.73 8.63
C THR A 41 -21.59 5.63 7.25
N PRO A 42 -20.82 5.57 6.17
CA PRO A 42 -21.38 5.35 4.82
C PRO A 42 -22.19 4.05 4.72
N TRP A 43 -21.94 3.09 5.59
CA TRP A 43 -22.55 1.75 5.58
C TRP A 43 -23.63 1.54 6.67
N GLY A 44 -23.93 2.56 7.46
CA GLY A 44 -24.94 2.49 8.52
C GLY A 44 -24.44 3.02 9.87
N ALA A 45 -24.99 2.50 10.97
CA ALA A 45 -24.57 2.89 12.32
C ALA A 45 -23.19 2.30 12.65
N ALA A 46 -22.34 3.11 13.32
CA ALA A 46 -21.03 2.65 13.80
C ALA A 46 -21.18 1.56 14.87
N ILE A 47 -20.18 0.69 14.97
CA ILE A 47 -20.10 -0.30 16.04
C ILE A 47 -19.76 0.41 17.36
N ASP A 48 -20.46 0.05 18.46
CA ASP A 48 -20.28 0.70 19.76
C ASP A 48 -19.22 0.00 20.63
N PHE A 49 -17.96 0.32 20.39
CA PHE A 49 -16.85 -0.18 21.20
C PHE A 49 -16.76 0.41 22.62
N ARG A 50 -17.68 1.28 23.02
CA ARG A 50 -17.83 1.67 24.44
C ARG A 50 -18.41 0.53 25.28
N GLN A 51 -19.07 -0.45 24.62
CA GLN A 51 -19.69 -1.60 25.28
C GLN A 51 -18.68 -2.72 25.50
N PRO A 52 -18.42 -3.15 26.76
CA PRO A 52 -17.44 -4.21 27.01
C PRO A 52 -17.75 -5.54 26.30
N ALA A 53 -19.02 -5.88 26.13
CA ALA A 53 -19.43 -7.10 25.42
C ALA A 53 -19.10 -7.03 23.92
N VAL A 54 -19.22 -5.85 23.30
CA VAL A 54 -18.86 -5.63 21.90
C VAL A 54 -17.34 -5.70 21.70
N ARG A 55 -16.56 -5.05 22.59
CA ARG A 55 -15.11 -5.18 22.60
C ARG A 55 -14.68 -6.65 22.65
N ARG A 56 -15.24 -7.38 23.58
CA ARG A 56 -14.92 -8.80 23.77
C ARG A 56 -15.32 -9.65 22.58
N PHE A 57 -16.46 -9.39 21.96
CA PHE A 57 -16.92 -10.10 20.78
C PHE A 57 -15.89 -10.04 19.66
N PHE A 58 -15.36 -8.86 19.33
CA PHE A 58 -14.37 -8.70 18.26
C PHE A 58 -12.97 -9.20 18.66
N GLN A 59 -12.58 -9.10 19.93
CA GLN A 59 -11.35 -9.70 20.42
C GLN A 59 -11.38 -11.23 20.28
N GLU A 60 -12.47 -11.86 20.67
CA GLU A 60 -12.67 -13.31 20.51
C GLU A 60 -12.76 -13.72 19.03
N ASN A 61 -13.40 -12.90 18.18
CA ASN A 61 -13.47 -13.15 16.75
C ASN A 61 -12.07 -13.11 16.12
N ALA A 62 -11.23 -12.13 16.44
CA ALA A 62 -9.86 -12.07 15.97
C ALA A 62 -9.05 -13.31 16.39
N LEU A 63 -9.17 -13.68 17.66
CA LEU A 63 -8.51 -14.88 18.19
C LEU A 63 -9.01 -16.16 17.51
N TYR A 64 -10.32 -16.26 17.25
CA TYR A 64 -10.95 -17.38 16.57
C TYR A 64 -10.36 -17.61 15.16
N TRP A 65 -10.22 -16.56 14.35
CA TRP A 65 -9.59 -16.66 13.04
C TRP A 65 -8.13 -17.12 13.14
N LEU A 66 -7.40 -16.60 14.10
CA LEU A 66 -6.00 -16.93 14.28
C LEU A 66 -5.78 -18.34 14.84
N THR A 67 -6.63 -18.83 15.73
CA THR A 67 -6.45 -20.11 16.43
C THR A 67 -7.16 -21.27 15.75
N GLU A 68 -8.46 -21.15 15.50
CA GLU A 68 -9.28 -22.23 14.94
C GLU A 68 -9.03 -22.41 13.45
N TYR A 69 -9.00 -21.32 12.68
CA TYR A 69 -8.73 -21.36 11.24
C TYR A 69 -7.24 -21.27 10.93
N ARG A 70 -6.40 -20.90 11.89
CA ARG A 70 -4.95 -20.86 11.77
C ARG A 70 -4.46 -19.86 10.71
N PHE A 71 -5.13 -18.74 10.52
CA PHE A 71 -4.55 -17.62 9.80
C PHE A 71 -3.26 -17.14 10.48
N ASP A 72 -2.28 -16.72 9.68
CA ASP A 72 -0.99 -16.26 10.17
C ASP A 72 -0.99 -14.78 10.50
N GLY A 73 -2.06 -14.08 10.14
CA GLY A 73 -2.24 -12.67 10.48
C GLY A 73 -3.60 -12.14 10.08
N LEU A 74 -3.88 -10.93 10.56
CA LEU A 74 -5.07 -10.15 10.22
C LEU A 74 -4.63 -8.80 9.64
N ARG A 75 -5.29 -8.36 8.57
CA ARG A 75 -5.28 -6.97 8.14
C ARG A 75 -6.61 -6.36 8.59
N LEU A 76 -6.56 -5.29 9.36
CA LEU A 76 -7.75 -4.62 9.88
C LEU A 76 -8.09 -3.45 8.94
N ASP A 77 -9.25 -3.57 8.32
CA ASP A 77 -9.81 -2.60 7.37
C ASP A 77 -10.20 -1.30 8.07
N ALA A 78 -9.86 -0.18 7.46
CA ALA A 78 -10.30 1.18 7.76
C ALA A 78 -10.38 1.48 9.27
N VAL A 79 -9.32 1.18 10.05
CA VAL A 79 -9.34 1.37 11.51
C VAL A 79 -9.48 2.84 11.92
N HIS A 80 -9.19 3.80 11.03
CA HIS A 80 -9.45 5.22 11.23
C HIS A 80 -10.95 5.54 11.40
N ALA A 81 -11.82 4.68 10.87
CA ALA A 81 -13.27 4.81 11.05
C ALA A 81 -13.77 4.29 12.41
N ILE A 82 -12.89 3.69 13.22
CA ILE A 82 -13.20 3.24 14.60
C ILE A 82 -12.83 4.37 15.57
N PRO A 83 -13.78 5.03 16.22
CA PRO A 83 -13.48 6.18 17.08
C PRO A 83 -12.82 5.79 18.42
N ASP A 84 -13.02 4.55 18.85
CA ASP A 84 -12.55 4.04 20.15
C ASP A 84 -11.14 3.42 19.99
N HIS A 85 -10.12 4.26 19.77
CA HIS A 85 -8.75 3.81 19.47
C HIS A 85 -8.10 3.01 20.61
N ASP A 86 -8.53 3.23 21.85
CA ASP A 86 -8.10 2.44 23.01
C ASP A 86 -8.46 0.96 22.83
N TRP A 87 -9.59 0.66 22.17
CA TRP A 87 -9.96 -0.71 21.86
C TRP A 87 -8.98 -1.37 20.88
N LEU A 88 -8.44 -0.65 19.92
CA LEU A 88 -7.42 -1.19 19.02
C LEU A 88 -6.16 -1.62 19.78
N VAL A 89 -5.74 -0.84 20.78
CA VAL A 89 -4.63 -1.21 21.68
C VAL A 89 -4.96 -2.44 22.52
N GLU A 90 -6.18 -2.50 23.06
CA GLU A 90 -6.67 -3.67 23.80
C GLU A 90 -6.71 -4.92 22.92
N LEU A 91 -7.17 -4.81 21.67
CA LEU A 91 -7.22 -5.91 20.72
C LEU A 91 -5.83 -6.51 20.46
N ALA A 92 -4.85 -5.68 20.14
CA ALA A 92 -3.49 -6.14 19.91
C ALA A 92 -2.91 -6.84 21.15
N THR A 93 -3.08 -6.23 22.32
CA THR A 93 -2.63 -6.78 23.61
C THR A 93 -3.29 -8.12 23.92
N PHE A 94 -4.62 -8.19 23.73
CA PHE A 94 -5.39 -9.41 24.00
C PHE A 94 -4.94 -10.55 23.07
N VAL A 95 -4.89 -10.32 21.77
CA VAL A 95 -4.53 -11.35 20.79
C VAL A 95 -3.12 -11.86 21.05
N ARG A 96 -2.14 -10.97 21.22
CA ARG A 96 -0.75 -11.37 21.47
C ARG A 96 -0.57 -12.14 22.76
N GLY A 97 -1.34 -11.80 23.78
CA GLY A 97 -1.33 -12.52 25.08
C GLY A 97 -1.89 -13.94 25.01
N GLN A 98 -2.69 -14.27 23.99
CA GLN A 98 -3.33 -15.58 23.83
C GLN A 98 -2.57 -16.51 22.85
N ILE A 99 -1.70 -15.96 22.00
CA ILE A 99 -0.94 -16.78 21.02
C ILE A 99 0.29 -17.39 21.69
N PRO A 100 0.37 -18.74 21.80
CA PRO A 100 1.49 -19.39 22.46
C PRO A 100 2.76 -19.37 21.61
N ALA A 101 3.91 -19.19 22.26
CA ALA A 101 5.19 -19.38 21.61
C ALA A 101 5.39 -20.86 21.16
N PRO A 102 6.07 -21.14 20.05
CA PRO A 102 6.84 -20.21 19.19
C PRO A 102 6.01 -19.58 18.05
N ARG A 103 4.67 -19.74 18.05
CA ARG A 103 3.82 -19.24 16.97
C ARG A 103 3.91 -17.72 16.88
N ARG A 104 4.12 -17.22 15.66
CA ARG A 104 4.08 -15.79 15.35
C ARG A 104 2.82 -15.50 14.54
N ILE A 105 2.21 -14.35 14.79
CA ILE A 105 1.09 -13.82 14.01
C ILE A 105 1.38 -12.36 13.64
N HIS A 106 0.76 -11.91 12.59
CA HIS A 106 0.89 -10.55 12.09
C HIS A 106 -0.41 -9.78 12.22
N LEU A 107 -0.33 -8.56 12.76
CA LEU A 107 -1.44 -7.61 12.82
C LEU A 107 -1.06 -6.39 11.99
N VAL A 108 -1.79 -6.18 10.90
CA VAL A 108 -1.52 -5.12 9.92
C VAL A 108 -2.72 -4.19 9.87
N LEU A 109 -2.47 -2.90 9.73
CA LEU A 109 -3.50 -1.87 9.72
C LEU A 109 -3.69 -1.28 8.32
N GLU A 110 -4.93 -0.96 7.98
CA GLU A 110 -5.24 0.11 7.06
C GLU A 110 -5.71 1.32 7.88
N ASN A 111 -4.96 2.41 7.80
CA ASN A 111 -5.21 3.57 8.66
C ASN A 111 -4.81 4.88 7.97
N ASP A 112 -5.77 5.57 7.38
CA ASP A 112 -5.55 6.86 6.73
C ASP A 112 -5.10 7.98 7.69
N ASP A 113 -5.25 7.78 9.01
CA ASP A 113 -4.78 8.73 10.03
C ASP A 113 -3.28 8.64 10.35
N ASN A 114 -2.55 7.65 9.82
CA ASN A 114 -1.10 7.49 10.03
C ASN A 114 -0.70 7.53 11.51
N ARG A 115 -1.22 6.61 12.32
CA ARG A 115 -0.96 6.58 13.77
C ARG A 115 0.21 5.69 14.14
N ALA A 116 1.37 6.28 14.36
CA ALA A 116 2.56 5.58 14.84
C ALA A 116 2.34 4.91 16.21
N SER A 117 1.54 5.54 17.06
CA SER A 117 1.17 5.03 18.39
C SER A 117 0.52 3.65 18.36
N LEU A 118 -0.22 3.28 17.30
CA LEU A 118 -0.78 1.94 17.15
C LEU A 118 0.30 0.91 16.82
N LEU A 119 1.29 1.27 16.02
CA LEU A 119 2.44 0.38 15.73
C LEU A 119 3.28 0.17 17.00
N ASP A 120 3.51 1.21 17.79
CA ASP A 120 4.16 1.11 19.10
C ASP A 120 3.35 0.26 20.10
N ALA A 121 2.01 0.22 19.95
CA ALA A 121 1.11 -0.57 20.80
C ALA A 121 1.02 -2.06 20.40
N GLY A 122 1.77 -2.52 19.39
CA GLY A 122 1.89 -3.94 19.08
C GLY A 122 1.31 -4.38 17.74
N TYR A 123 0.94 -3.48 16.85
CA TYR A 123 0.73 -3.81 15.44
C TYR A 123 2.06 -3.91 14.72
N ASP A 124 2.18 -4.83 13.75
CA ASP A 124 3.45 -5.07 13.06
C ASP A 124 3.70 -4.08 11.94
N ALA A 125 2.64 -3.74 11.19
CA ALA A 125 2.78 -2.85 10.03
C ALA A 125 1.47 -2.15 9.69
N GLN A 126 1.58 -1.10 8.86
CA GLN A 126 0.45 -0.38 8.28
C GLN A 126 0.64 -0.22 6.77
N TRP A 127 -0.45 -0.29 6.01
CA TRP A 127 -0.45 0.07 4.59
C TRP A 127 -0.11 1.55 4.43
N ASN A 128 0.84 1.83 3.53
CA ASN A 128 1.40 3.16 3.36
C ASN A 128 0.79 3.87 2.16
N ASP A 129 -0.40 4.43 2.36
CA ASP A 129 -1.11 5.18 1.32
C ASP A 129 -0.33 6.42 0.87
N ASP A 130 0.40 7.10 1.78
CA ASP A 130 1.20 8.25 1.42
C ASP A 130 2.26 7.92 0.37
N ALA A 131 3.00 6.82 0.56
CA ALA A 131 3.99 6.37 -0.40
C ALA A 131 3.35 5.95 -1.74
N HIS A 132 2.19 5.28 -1.68
CA HIS A 132 1.40 4.96 -2.87
C HIS A 132 1.01 6.23 -3.63
N HIS A 133 0.42 7.22 -2.97
CA HIS A 133 -0.05 8.45 -3.62
C HIS A 133 1.09 9.24 -4.27
N VAL A 134 2.25 9.34 -3.60
CA VAL A 134 3.44 9.97 -4.19
C VAL A 134 3.90 9.21 -5.43
N LEU A 135 4.03 7.87 -5.35
CA LEU A 135 4.45 7.03 -6.48
C LEU A 135 3.44 7.08 -7.61
N HIS A 136 2.15 7.08 -7.31
CA HIS A 136 1.10 7.20 -8.32
C HIS A 136 1.23 8.52 -9.09
N HIS A 137 1.36 9.65 -8.39
CA HIS A 137 1.60 10.94 -9.03
C HIS A 137 2.87 10.94 -9.90
N LEU A 138 3.98 10.39 -9.41
CA LEU A 138 5.22 10.27 -10.17
C LEU A 138 5.07 9.43 -11.44
N LEU A 139 4.23 8.39 -11.39
CA LEU A 139 3.99 7.47 -12.50
C LEU A 139 3.04 8.03 -13.56
N THR A 140 1.98 8.71 -13.13
CA THR A 140 0.83 9.08 -13.98
C THR A 140 0.75 10.58 -14.26
N GLY A 141 1.24 11.43 -13.36
CA GLY A 141 1.04 12.87 -13.35
C GLY A 141 -0.31 13.31 -12.79
N GLU A 142 -1.18 12.39 -12.35
CA GLU A 142 -2.48 12.74 -11.74
C GLU A 142 -2.27 13.52 -10.44
N ALA A 143 -3.04 14.62 -10.27
CA ALA A 143 -2.84 15.60 -9.21
C ALA A 143 -4.16 16.17 -8.66
N SER A 144 -5.30 15.51 -8.92
CA SER A 144 -6.61 15.94 -8.42
C SER A 144 -7.09 15.07 -7.26
N GLY A 145 -8.16 15.53 -6.59
CA GLY A 145 -8.72 14.84 -5.44
C GLY A 145 -7.67 14.67 -4.33
N TYR A 146 -7.59 13.47 -3.77
CA TYR A 146 -6.61 13.17 -2.72
C TYR A 146 -5.15 13.18 -3.19
N TYR A 147 -4.86 13.09 -4.51
CA TYR A 147 -3.49 13.20 -5.04
C TYR A 147 -2.93 14.62 -5.00
N ALA A 148 -3.77 15.66 -4.84
CA ALA A 148 -3.35 17.05 -4.80
C ALA A 148 -2.29 17.33 -3.70
N ASP A 149 -2.45 16.73 -2.55
CA ASP A 149 -1.53 16.84 -1.40
C ASP A 149 -0.10 16.35 -1.73
N TYR A 150 0.04 15.50 -2.74
CA TYR A 150 1.29 14.80 -3.07
C TYR A 150 2.00 15.36 -4.31
N ALA A 151 1.32 16.21 -5.08
CA ALA A 151 1.82 16.73 -6.34
C ALA A 151 2.91 17.81 -6.18
N ALA A 152 2.88 18.57 -5.09
CA ALA A 152 3.90 19.55 -4.81
C ALA A 152 5.18 18.88 -4.28
N ARG A 153 6.31 19.04 -4.98
CA ARG A 153 7.62 18.48 -4.62
C ARG A 153 7.64 16.95 -4.45
N PRO A 154 7.21 16.17 -5.45
CA PRO A 154 7.04 14.72 -5.30
C PRO A 154 8.33 13.98 -4.96
N GLY A 155 9.51 14.47 -5.39
CA GLY A 155 10.79 13.89 -4.99
C GLY A 155 11.08 14.03 -3.48
N ASP A 156 10.78 15.20 -2.88
CA ASP A 156 10.91 15.41 -1.43
C ASP A 156 9.92 14.53 -0.66
N ASN A 157 8.69 14.43 -1.17
CA ASN A 157 7.65 13.62 -0.58
C ASN A 157 8.03 12.13 -0.57
N LEU A 158 8.55 11.62 -1.71
CA LEU A 158 9.05 10.25 -1.79
C LEU A 158 10.23 10.02 -0.85
N ALA A 159 11.19 10.95 -0.81
CA ALA A 159 12.33 10.87 0.10
C ALA A 159 11.86 10.74 1.55
N ARG A 160 10.89 11.54 1.96
CA ARG A 160 10.33 11.48 3.31
C ARG A 160 9.64 10.13 3.59
N CYS A 161 8.82 9.63 2.67
CA CYS A 161 8.18 8.31 2.81
C CYS A 161 9.21 7.19 2.95
N LEU A 162 10.31 7.24 2.21
CA LEU A 162 11.36 6.21 2.26
C LEU A 162 12.20 6.31 3.53
N ALA A 163 12.46 7.52 4.02
CA ALA A 163 13.28 7.76 5.22
C ALA A 163 12.51 7.58 6.52
N GLU A 164 11.28 8.11 6.60
CA GLU A 164 10.54 8.31 7.83
C GLU A 164 9.22 7.53 7.90
N GLY A 165 8.82 6.86 6.82
CA GLY A 165 7.60 6.06 6.71
C GLY A 165 6.45 6.80 6.03
N TRP A 166 5.86 7.80 6.67
CA TRP A 166 4.75 8.58 6.10
C TRP A 166 5.17 9.98 5.70
N LEU A 167 4.41 10.57 4.76
CA LEU A 167 4.53 11.97 4.41
C LEU A 167 3.92 12.86 5.51
N PHE A 168 2.68 12.54 5.91
CA PHE A 168 1.96 13.30 6.93
C PHE A 168 2.27 12.78 8.33
N GLN A 169 2.89 13.64 9.14
CA GLN A 169 3.34 13.36 10.50
C GLN A 169 2.94 14.53 11.44
N GLY A 170 1.69 15.03 11.30
CA GLY A 170 1.15 16.16 12.02
C GLY A 170 0.97 17.42 11.16
N GLN A 171 1.39 17.40 9.89
CA GLN A 171 1.20 18.54 8.99
C GLN A 171 -0.26 18.62 8.52
N PRO A 172 -0.72 19.84 8.17
CA PRO A 172 -2.05 20.03 7.58
C PRO A 172 -2.12 19.39 6.19
N SER A 173 -3.25 18.72 5.90
CA SER A 173 -3.59 18.17 4.59
C SER A 173 -4.59 19.10 3.91
N GLU A 174 -4.32 19.55 2.68
CA GLU A 174 -5.26 20.38 1.92
C GLU A 174 -6.53 19.61 1.59
N TYR A 175 -6.40 18.33 1.23
CA TYR A 175 -7.53 17.44 0.98
C TYR A 175 -8.44 17.28 2.21
N ARG A 176 -7.87 17.35 3.42
CA ARG A 176 -8.60 17.35 4.70
C ARG A 176 -8.93 18.78 5.19
N HIS A 177 -9.04 19.74 4.31
CA HIS A 177 -9.41 21.13 4.63
C HIS A 177 -8.48 21.81 5.66
N GLY A 178 -7.18 21.49 5.62
CA GLY A 178 -6.17 22.04 6.51
C GLY A 178 -6.09 21.38 7.89
N LEU A 179 -6.84 20.30 8.13
CA LEU A 179 -6.70 19.52 9.36
C LEU A 179 -5.36 18.77 9.40
N PRO A 180 -4.73 18.66 10.56
CA PRO A 180 -3.49 17.91 10.71
C PRO A 180 -3.74 16.41 10.48
N ARG A 181 -2.75 15.73 9.87
CA ARG A 181 -2.78 14.29 9.63
C ARG A 181 -1.47 13.65 10.06
N GLY A 182 -1.56 12.50 10.70
CA GLY A 182 -0.43 11.65 11.05
C GLY A 182 0.26 11.97 12.37
N GLU A 183 1.10 11.03 12.77
CA GLU A 183 1.99 11.12 13.92
C GLU A 183 3.44 10.92 13.46
N PRO A 184 4.45 11.44 14.19
CA PRO A 184 5.85 11.22 13.88
C PRO A 184 6.19 9.73 13.81
N SER A 185 6.79 9.28 12.69
CA SER A 185 7.04 7.86 12.40
C SER A 185 8.51 7.50 12.15
N ALA A 186 9.43 8.47 12.17
CA ALA A 186 10.83 8.26 11.86
C ALA A 186 11.57 7.28 12.81
N HIS A 187 11.00 6.99 13.98
CA HIS A 187 11.54 6.01 14.95
C HIS A 187 11.18 4.56 14.60
N LEU A 188 10.19 4.36 13.73
CA LEU A 188 9.71 3.04 13.35
C LEU A 188 10.67 2.37 12.35
N ALA A 189 10.72 1.05 12.40
CA ALA A 189 11.51 0.29 11.43
C ALA A 189 10.87 0.39 10.03
N PRO A 190 11.67 0.36 8.93
CA PRO A 190 11.11 0.34 7.58
C PRO A 190 10.10 -0.80 7.34
N THR A 191 10.27 -1.93 8.02
CA THR A 191 9.35 -3.08 7.97
C THR A 191 8.00 -2.84 8.65
N SER A 192 7.80 -1.69 9.29
CA SER A 192 6.49 -1.27 9.81
C SER A 192 5.59 -0.66 8.72
N PHE A 193 6.07 -0.53 7.50
CA PHE A 193 5.32 0.08 6.38
C PHE A 193 5.15 -0.91 5.24
N VAL A 194 3.89 -1.09 4.80
CA VAL A 194 3.58 -1.90 3.61
C VAL A 194 3.55 -0.99 2.39
N LEU A 195 4.47 -1.22 1.47
CA LEU A 195 4.64 -0.43 0.25
C LEU A 195 3.96 -1.12 -0.93
N PHE A 196 3.09 -0.40 -1.62
CA PHE A 196 2.39 -0.89 -2.80
C PHE A 196 2.27 0.19 -3.88
N LEU A 197 2.17 -0.26 -5.12
CA LEU A 197 1.88 0.62 -6.27
C LEU A 197 0.39 0.64 -6.56
N GLN A 198 -0.29 -0.48 -6.32
CA GLN A 198 -1.72 -0.66 -6.53
C GLN A 198 -2.28 -1.58 -5.45
N ASN A 199 -3.56 -1.43 -5.14
CA ASN A 199 -4.36 -2.38 -4.38
C ASN A 199 -5.81 -2.38 -4.91
N HIS A 200 -6.68 -3.14 -4.27
CA HIS A 200 -8.08 -3.25 -4.67
C HIS A 200 -8.84 -1.92 -4.59
N ASP A 201 -8.55 -1.09 -3.59
CA ASP A 201 -9.18 0.23 -3.41
C ASP A 201 -8.70 1.23 -4.45
N GLN A 202 -7.37 1.33 -4.63
CA GLN A 202 -6.79 2.30 -5.53
C GLN A 202 -7.19 2.08 -6.99
N ILE A 203 -7.40 0.83 -7.40
CA ILE A 203 -7.90 0.50 -8.74
C ILE A 203 -9.43 0.50 -8.75
N GLY A 204 -10.07 -0.16 -7.78
CA GLY A 204 -11.53 -0.33 -7.72
C GLY A 204 -12.30 0.98 -7.54
N ASN A 205 -11.69 1.99 -6.95
CA ASN A 205 -12.27 3.32 -6.83
C ASN A 205 -12.12 4.18 -8.09
N ARG A 206 -11.37 3.71 -9.11
CA ARG A 206 -11.35 4.36 -10.42
C ARG A 206 -12.60 4.00 -11.22
N MET A 207 -13.09 4.94 -12.02
CA MET A 207 -14.33 4.76 -12.80
C MET A 207 -14.29 3.54 -13.71
N ARG A 208 -13.14 3.28 -14.34
CA ARG A 208 -12.93 2.17 -15.27
C ARG A 208 -12.02 1.08 -14.74
N GLY A 209 -11.62 1.15 -13.47
CA GLY A 209 -10.73 0.18 -12.86
C GLY A 209 -9.36 0.10 -13.54
N ASP A 210 -8.85 1.24 -14.04
CA ASP A 210 -7.61 1.31 -14.84
C ASP A 210 -6.40 0.90 -14.01
N ARG A 211 -5.49 0.17 -14.64
CA ARG A 211 -4.25 -0.29 -14.02
C ARG A 211 -3.06 0.61 -14.40
N LEU A 212 -2.01 0.58 -13.59
CA LEU A 212 -0.79 1.35 -13.84
C LEU A 212 -0.10 0.97 -15.15
N THR A 213 -0.31 -0.23 -15.67
CA THR A 213 0.14 -0.63 -17.01
C THR A 213 -0.44 0.23 -18.13
N ASP A 214 -1.61 0.83 -17.91
CA ASP A 214 -2.28 1.73 -18.86
C ASP A 214 -2.07 3.20 -18.53
N LEU A 215 -1.81 3.52 -17.26
CA LEU A 215 -1.75 4.90 -16.75
C LEU A 215 -0.33 5.47 -16.69
N ALA A 216 0.68 4.62 -16.48
CA ALA A 216 2.05 5.07 -16.30
C ALA A 216 2.59 5.75 -17.59
N ALA A 217 3.30 6.84 -17.41
CA ALA A 217 3.82 7.64 -18.51
C ALA A 217 4.75 6.85 -19.45
N THR A 218 5.53 5.92 -18.91
CA THR A 218 6.38 4.99 -19.67
C THR A 218 6.43 3.63 -18.96
N ARG A 219 6.68 2.58 -19.74
CA ARG A 219 6.89 1.23 -19.22
C ARG A 219 8.15 1.16 -18.34
N GLU A 220 9.21 1.84 -18.75
CA GLU A 220 10.49 1.91 -18.04
C GLU A 220 10.31 2.53 -16.66
N ARG A 221 9.51 3.61 -16.54
CA ARG A 221 9.18 4.25 -15.26
C ARG A 221 8.42 3.30 -14.36
N LEU A 222 7.43 2.59 -14.89
CA LEU A 222 6.69 1.58 -14.11
C LEU A 222 7.61 0.45 -13.64
N ARG A 223 8.51 -0.03 -14.51
CA ARG A 223 9.51 -1.04 -14.14
C ARG A 223 10.46 -0.57 -13.05
N ALA A 224 10.87 0.70 -13.09
CA ALA A 224 11.69 1.30 -12.05
C ALA A 224 10.93 1.39 -10.72
N ALA A 225 9.64 1.80 -10.74
CA ALA A 225 8.81 1.84 -9.53
C ALA A 225 8.57 0.45 -8.92
N VAL A 226 8.35 -0.58 -9.74
CA VAL A 226 8.26 -1.98 -9.28
C VAL A 226 9.57 -2.41 -8.62
N ALA A 227 10.73 -2.03 -9.17
CA ALA A 227 12.01 -2.34 -8.56
C ALA A 227 12.23 -1.56 -7.25
N LEU A 228 11.71 -0.32 -7.14
CA LEU A 228 11.69 0.41 -5.87
C LEU A 228 10.85 -0.35 -4.83
N GLN A 229 9.62 -0.69 -5.16
CA GLN A 229 8.70 -1.40 -4.27
C GLN A 229 9.29 -2.73 -3.77
N LEU A 230 9.86 -3.53 -4.68
CA LEU A 230 10.29 -4.88 -4.35
C LEU A 230 11.67 -4.94 -3.68
N LEU A 231 12.55 -3.96 -3.89
CA LEU A 231 13.90 -3.99 -3.32
C LEU A 231 14.08 -3.04 -2.12
N ALA A 232 13.12 -2.17 -1.82
CA ALA A 232 13.15 -1.37 -0.61
C ALA A 232 12.96 -2.25 0.66
N PRO A 233 13.48 -1.86 1.84
CA PRO A 233 13.31 -2.63 3.07
C PRO A 233 11.86 -2.75 3.55
N GLN A 234 10.97 -1.86 3.11
CA GLN A 234 9.55 -1.90 3.41
C GLN A 234 8.92 -3.23 2.94
N ILE A 235 7.78 -3.60 3.49
CA ILE A 235 7.07 -4.82 3.12
C ILE A 235 6.35 -4.59 1.79
N PRO A 236 6.69 -5.30 0.70
CA PRO A 236 6.00 -5.11 -0.57
C PRO A 236 4.65 -5.81 -0.58
N LEU A 237 3.62 -5.11 -1.07
CA LEU A 237 2.31 -5.67 -1.40
C LEU A 237 2.12 -5.60 -2.91
N MET A 238 1.85 -6.72 -3.55
CA MET A 238 1.53 -6.82 -4.97
C MET A 238 0.04 -7.09 -5.14
N PHE A 239 -0.62 -6.36 -6.04
CA PHE A 239 -2.00 -6.64 -6.37
C PHE A 239 -2.08 -7.69 -7.49
N MET A 240 -3.07 -8.58 -7.42
CA MET A 240 -3.24 -9.69 -8.37
C MET A 240 -3.19 -9.22 -9.83
N GLY A 241 -2.35 -9.88 -10.63
CA GLY A 241 -2.16 -9.60 -12.05
C GLY A 241 -1.02 -8.64 -12.37
N GLU A 242 -0.43 -7.95 -11.39
CA GLU A 242 0.74 -7.08 -11.60
C GLU A 242 1.91 -7.86 -12.17
N GLU A 243 2.16 -9.06 -11.67
CA GLU A 243 3.25 -9.95 -12.07
C GLU A 243 3.18 -10.36 -13.55
N HIS A 244 2.03 -10.16 -14.17
CA HIS A 244 1.80 -10.43 -15.59
C HIS A 244 1.63 -9.17 -16.42
N GLY A 245 1.76 -7.98 -15.83
CA GLY A 245 1.46 -6.72 -16.49
C GLY A 245 0.01 -6.66 -16.99
N SER A 246 -0.93 -7.15 -16.18
CA SER A 246 -2.33 -7.22 -16.56
C SER A 246 -2.91 -5.84 -16.89
N GLN A 247 -3.62 -5.76 -18.01
CA GLN A 247 -4.44 -4.62 -18.42
C GLN A 247 -5.93 -4.88 -18.19
N THR A 248 -6.26 -6.02 -17.57
CA THR A 248 -7.65 -6.30 -17.18
C THR A 248 -8.04 -5.36 -16.06
N PRO A 249 -9.11 -4.57 -16.21
CA PRO A 249 -9.54 -3.64 -15.19
C PRO A 249 -9.95 -4.38 -13.92
N PHE A 250 -9.93 -3.66 -12.80
CA PHE A 250 -10.55 -4.14 -11.56
C PHE A 250 -11.63 -3.15 -11.16
N LEU A 251 -12.85 -3.43 -11.58
CA LEU A 251 -14.00 -2.57 -11.39
C LEU A 251 -14.57 -2.75 -9.98
N TYR A 252 -15.18 -1.71 -9.45
CA TYR A 252 -16.00 -1.84 -8.24
C TYR A 252 -17.26 -2.65 -8.56
N PHE A 253 -17.45 -3.76 -7.86
CA PHE A 253 -18.62 -4.63 -8.03
C PHE A 253 -19.23 -5.03 -6.70
N THR A 254 -20.55 -5.22 -6.71
CA THR A 254 -21.37 -5.61 -5.56
C THR A 254 -22.38 -6.68 -5.97
N SER A 255 -23.04 -7.28 -4.97
CA SER A 255 -24.12 -8.23 -5.19
C SER A 255 -25.22 -8.02 -4.14
N HIS A 256 -25.89 -6.87 -4.24
CA HIS A 256 -27.01 -6.55 -3.34
C HIS A 256 -28.30 -7.19 -3.85
N ALA A 257 -28.99 -7.92 -2.97
CA ALA A 257 -30.28 -8.53 -3.27
C ALA A 257 -31.42 -7.47 -3.28
N ASP A 258 -31.28 -6.41 -2.48
CA ASP A 258 -32.23 -5.30 -2.43
C ASP A 258 -32.07 -4.38 -3.65
N PRO A 259 -33.11 -4.24 -4.51
CA PRO A 259 -33.04 -3.39 -5.69
C PRO A 259 -32.87 -1.89 -5.38
N GLU A 260 -33.40 -1.41 -4.25
CA GLU A 260 -33.28 0.00 -3.84
C GLU A 260 -31.83 0.30 -3.42
N LEU A 261 -31.22 -0.61 -2.66
CA LEU A 261 -29.82 -0.51 -2.28
C LEU A 261 -28.90 -0.59 -3.51
N ALA A 262 -29.15 -1.53 -4.43
CA ALA A 262 -28.39 -1.65 -5.68
C ALA A 262 -28.47 -0.36 -6.52
N ALA A 263 -29.67 0.25 -6.59
CA ALA A 263 -29.86 1.51 -7.29
C ALA A 263 -29.14 2.67 -6.59
N ALA A 264 -29.18 2.73 -5.25
CA ALA A 264 -28.48 3.75 -4.45
C ALA A 264 -26.98 3.68 -4.62
N VAL A 265 -26.38 2.47 -4.60
CA VAL A 265 -24.95 2.28 -4.85
C VAL A 265 -24.55 2.73 -6.25
N ARG A 266 -25.29 2.36 -7.26
CA ARG A 266 -25.05 2.79 -8.65
C ARG A 266 -25.08 4.31 -8.80
N GLU A 267 -26.10 4.96 -8.22
CA GLU A 267 -26.23 6.41 -8.27
C GLU A 267 -25.15 7.11 -7.43
N GLY A 268 -24.78 6.55 -6.29
CA GLY A 268 -23.67 7.03 -5.45
C GLY A 268 -22.36 7.09 -6.24
N ARG A 269 -22.00 6.01 -6.94
CA ARG A 269 -20.81 5.95 -7.80
C ARG A 269 -20.85 7.00 -8.91
N ARG A 270 -21.99 7.21 -9.56
CA ARG A 270 -22.14 8.25 -10.58
C ARG A 270 -21.89 9.66 -10.05
N LYS A 271 -22.40 9.95 -8.86
CA LYS A 271 -22.19 11.24 -8.19
C LYS A 271 -20.75 11.46 -7.77
N GLU A 272 -20.10 10.41 -7.25
CA GLU A 272 -18.71 10.44 -6.88
C GLU A 272 -17.83 10.82 -8.08
N PHE A 273 -17.98 10.14 -9.21
CA PHE A 273 -17.19 10.41 -10.41
C PHE A 273 -17.51 11.72 -11.10
N ALA A 274 -18.71 12.28 -10.91
CA ALA A 274 -19.06 13.60 -11.44
C ALA A 274 -18.17 14.72 -10.84
N SER A 275 -17.60 14.51 -9.66
CA SER A 275 -16.67 15.44 -9.00
C SER A 275 -15.20 15.28 -9.44
N PHE A 276 -14.86 14.25 -10.23
CA PHE A 276 -13.53 13.98 -10.73
C PHE A 276 -13.45 14.01 -12.26
N PRO A 277 -13.26 15.20 -12.89
CA PRO A 277 -13.24 15.32 -14.35
C PRO A 277 -12.16 14.44 -15.02
N GLU A 278 -11.03 14.24 -14.35
CA GLU A 278 -9.89 13.46 -14.85
C GLU A 278 -10.21 11.96 -14.93
N PHE A 279 -11.13 11.47 -14.12
CA PHE A 279 -11.57 10.08 -14.17
C PHE A 279 -12.75 9.88 -15.14
N GLY A 280 -13.02 10.86 -16.03
CA GLY A 280 -14.09 10.81 -17.04
C GLY A 280 -15.42 11.29 -16.53
N GLY A 281 -15.44 12.31 -15.66
CA GLY A 281 -16.65 12.94 -15.15
C GLY A 281 -17.65 13.26 -16.27
N GLY A 282 -18.86 12.66 -16.16
CA GLY A 282 -19.91 12.81 -17.17
C GLY A 282 -19.99 11.68 -18.21
N ASP A 283 -19.15 10.64 -18.15
CA ASP A 283 -19.35 9.45 -18.99
C ASP A 283 -20.61 8.69 -18.54
N PRO A 284 -21.63 8.54 -19.41
CA PRO A 284 -22.84 7.80 -19.08
C PRO A 284 -22.60 6.28 -18.95
N ASN A 285 -21.43 5.78 -19.35
CA ASN A 285 -21.11 4.36 -19.42
C ASN A 285 -20.33 3.84 -18.20
N ILE A 286 -20.56 4.39 -17.02
CA ILE A 286 -20.00 3.81 -15.79
C ILE A 286 -20.57 2.40 -15.62
N PRO A 287 -19.71 1.35 -15.45
CA PRO A 287 -20.19 0.00 -15.24
C PRO A 287 -21.14 -0.10 -14.04
N ASP A 288 -22.23 -0.85 -14.20
CA ASP A 288 -23.15 -1.09 -13.08
C ASP A 288 -22.48 -2.01 -12.04
N PRO A 289 -22.22 -1.57 -10.80
CA PRO A 289 -21.56 -2.39 -9.79
C PRO A 289 -22.28 -3.71 -9.50
N ASN A 290 -23.59 -3.76 -9.62
CA ASN A 290 -24.40 -4.95 -9.33
C ASN A 290 -24.59 -5.89 -10.55
N SER A 291 -23.87 -5.62 -11.65
CA SER A 291 -23.90 -6.47 -12.85
C SER A 291 -22.87 -7.58 -12.77
N GLU A 292 -23.29 -8.82 -13.06
CA GLU A 292 -22.36 -9.96 -13.22
C GLU A 292 -21.28 -9.69 -14.27
N ALA A 293 -21.62 -8.92 -15.32
CA ALA A 293 -20.65 -8.54 -16.36
C ALA A 293 -19.53 -7.66 -15.80
N THR A 294 -19.79 -6.80 -14.80
CA THR A 294 -18.78 -5.98 -14.12
C THR A 294 -17.81 -6.85 -13.32
N TYR A 295 -18.32 -7.83 -12.58
CA TYR A 295 -17.49 -8.83 -11.90
C TYR A 295 -16.65 -9.65 -12.88
N ALA A 296 -17.27 -10.20 -13.93
CA ALA A 296 -16.57 -11.01 -14.93
C ALA A 296 -15.47 -10.22 -15.65
N ALA A 297 -15.72 -8.92 -15.95
CA ALA A 297 -14.73 -8.05 -16.57
C ALA A 297 -13.50 -7.79 -15.67
N SER A 298 -13.64 -7.93 -14.35
CA SER A 298 -12.59 -7.67 -13.36
C SER A 298 -11.67 -8.88 -13.11
N ASN A 299 -11.94 -10.02 -13.73
CA ASN A 299 -11.14 -11.22 -13.53
C ASN A 299 -9.91 -11.26 -14.44
N PRO A 300 -8.69 -11.07 -13.90
CA PRO A 300 -7.47 -11.03 -14.70
C PRO A 300 -7.09 -12.39 -15.30
N TRP A 301 -7.69 -13.49 -14.83
CA TRP A 301 -7.40 -14.86 -15.27
C TRP A 301 -8.27 -15.31 -16.44
N LEU A 302 -9.36 -14.59 -16.74
CA LEU A 302 -10.25 -14.92 -17.86
C LEU A 302 -9.74 -14.41 -19.21
N LYS A 303 -8.81 -13.45 -19.22
CA LYS A 303 -8.18 -12.95 -20.44
C LYS A 303 -6.81 -13.60 -20.61
N ALA A 304 -6.47 -13.92 -21.86
CA ALA A 304 -5.12 -14.39 -22.18
C ALA A 304 -4.09 -13.35 -21.69
N ARG A 305 -2.96 -13.83 -21.16
CA ARG A 305 -1.84 -12.97 -20.82
C ARG A 305 -1.48 -12.11 -22.03
N GLY A 306 -1.33 -10.80 -21.85
CA GLY A 306 -0.86 -9.91 -22.92
C GLY A 306 0.47 -10.40 -23.50
N ALA A 307 0.83 -9.92 -24.71
CA ALA A 307 2.07 -10.31 -25.40
C ALA A 307 3.31 -10.17 -24.49
N ASP A 308 3.30 -9.18 -23.60
CA ASP A 308 4.40 -8.85 -22.69
C ASP A 308 4.34 -9.55 -21.33
N GLY A 309 3.34 -10.39 -21.09
CA GLY A 309 3.14 -11.04 -19.77
C GLY A 309 4.33 -11.91 -19.33
N GLY A 310 5.06 -12.50 -20.27
CA GLY A 310 6.27 -13.27 -19.99
C GLY A 310 7.43 -12.38 -19.52
N GLU A 311 7.56 -11.19 -20.07
CA GLU A 311 8.62 -10.23 -19.69
C GLU A 311 8.35 -9.64 -18.29
N TRP A 312 7.09 -9.31 -17.98
CA TRP A 312 6.70 -8.87 -16.66
C TRP A 312 6.94 -9.94 -15.60
N LEU A 313 6.54 -11.18 -15.87
CA LEU A 313 6.78 -12.29 -14.96
C LEU A 313 8.28 -12.52 -14.71
N ALA A 314 9.12 -12.44 -15.75
CA ALA A 314 10.56 -12.53 -15.61
C ALA A 314 11.13 -11.37 -14.78
N TRP A 315 10.60 -10.14 -14.96
CA TRP A 315 10.99 -8.96 -14.20
C TRP A 315 10.68 -9.11 -12.70
N TYR A 316 9.43 -9.40 -12.35
CA TYR A 316 9.02 -9.65 -10.97
C TYR A 316 9.79 -10.83 -10.36
N GLY A 317 9.94 -11.93 -11.10
CA GLY A 317 10.70 -13.09 -10.62
C GLY A 317 12.17 -12.77 -10.33
N THR A 318 12.79 -11.90 -11.12
CA THR A 318 14.19 -11.46 -10.88
C THR A 318 14.29 -10.63 -9.62
N LEU A 319 13.41 -9.61 -9.46
CA LEU A 319 13.40 -8.73 -8.28
C LEU A 319 13.06 -9.49 -6.99
N LEU A 320 12.09 -10.39 -7.03
CA LEU A 320 11.72 -11.22 -5.88
C LEU A 320 12.85 -12.16 -5.46
N ARG A 321 13.58 -12.75 -6.41
CA ARG A 321 14.77 -13.55 -6.09
C ARG A 321 15.87 -12.71 -5.44
N LEU A 322 16.15 -11.51 -5.97
CA LEU A 322 17.11 -10.58 -5.37
C LEU A 322 16.69 -10.20 -3.95
N ARG A 323 15.41 -9.82 -3.76
CA ARG A 323 14.89 -9.53 -2.42
C ARG A 323 15.07 -10.71 -1.48
N HIS A 324 14.67 -11.91 -1.92
CA HIS A 324 14.74 -13.11 -1.08
C HIS A 324 16.17 -13.45 -0.64
N HIS A 325 17.13 -13.33 -1.53
CA HIS A 325 18.52 -13.73 -1.23
C HIS A 325 19.36 -12.61 -0.62
N ALA A 326 19.18 -11.36 -1.06
CA ALA A 326 20.07 -10.28 -0.68
C ALA A 326 19.49 -9.34 0.41
N ILE A 327 18.17 -9.21 0.52
CA ILE A 327 17.54 -8.21 1.39
C ILE A 327 16.79 -8.88 2.56
N SER A 328 15.87 -9.81 2.27
CA SER A 328 15.00 -10.40 3.30
C SER A 328 15.75 -11.00 4.51
N PRO A 329 16.88 -11.70 4.35
CA PRO A 329 17.62 -12.24 5.49
C PRO A 329 18.23 -11.17 6.42
N ARG A 330 18.32 -9.92 5.93
CA ARG A 330 19.00 -8.80 6.59
C ARG A 330 18.04 -7.76 7.15
N LEU A 331 16.70 -7.98 7.05
CA LEU A 331 15.70 -6.98 7.43
C LEU A 331 15.57 -6.76 8.93
N ALA A 332 15.79 -7.80 9.75
CA ALA A 332 15.66 -7.68 11.20
C ALA A 332 16.70 -6.68 11.75
N GLY A 333 16.23 -5.59 12.38
CA GLY A 333 17.09 -4.52 12.88
C GLY A 333 17.49 -3.46 11.84
N THR A 334 16.94 -3.53 10.62
CA THR A 334 17.16 -2.49 9.59
C THR A 334 16.62 -1.14 10.05
N ARG A 335 17.39 -0.09 9.77
CA ARG A 335 17.00 1.30 10.02
C ARG A 335 17.31 2.21 8.85
N SER A 336 16.55 3.26 8.68
CA SER A 336 16.83 4.31 7.70
C SER A 336 18.04 5.13 8.14
N LEU A 337 18.88 5.49 7.18
CA LEU A 337 19.96 6.48 7.36
C LEU A 337 19.56 7.84 6.75
N GLY A 338 18.40 7.91 6.13
CA GLY A 338 17.85 9.10 5.52
C GLY A 338 17.67 8.98 4.01
N ALA A 339 16.99 9.97 3.46
CA ALA A 339 16.80 10.14 2.03
C ALA A 339 16.78 11.62 1.67
N CYS A 340 17.05 11.92 0.39
CA CYS A 340 16.93 13.26 -0.16
C CYS A 340 16.41 13.19 -1.61
N SER A 341 15.76 14.26 -2.03
CA SER A 341 15.34 14.41 -3.42
C SER A 341 16.53 14.67 -4.34
N LEU A 342 16.45 14.15 -5.55
CA LEU A 342 17.34 14.42 -6.69
C LEU A 342 16.52 15.15 -7.75
N GLY A 343 16.47 16.48 -7.66
CA GLY A 343 15.53 17.29 -8.45
C GLY A 343 14.07 16.98 -8.10
N THR A 344 13.16 17.25 -9.03
CA THR A 344 11.71 17.15 -8.77
C THR A 344 11.19 15.70 -8.69
N HIS A 345 11.78 14.78 -9.47
CA HIS A 345 11.26 13.42 -9.67
C HIS A 345 12.24 12.32 -9.27
N GLY A 346 13.39 12.69 -8.71
CA GLY A 346 14.40 11.74 -8.29
C GLY A 346 14.54 11.64 -6.77
N VAL A 347 15.10 10.53 -6.32
CA VAL A 347 15.36 10.27 -4.91
C VAL A 347 16.65 9.47 -4.73
N HIS A 348 17.37 9.80 -3.67
CA HIS A 348 18.43 8.99 -3.07
C HIS A 348 18.01 8.60 -1.67
N ALA A 349 18.19 7.34 -1.30
CA ALA A 349 17.89 6.85 0.04
C ALA A 349 18.89 5.79 0.49
N GLN A 350 19.13 5.71 1.80
CA GLN A 350 20.04 4.75 2.39
C GLN A 350 19.48 4.09 3.62
N TRP A 351 19.78 2.81 3.78
CA TRP A 351 19.42 2.02 4.95
C TRP A 351 20.62 1.20 5.44
N LEU A 352 20.76 1.14 6.75
CA LEU A 352 21.65 0.17 7.39
C LEU A 352 20.82 -1.09 7.67
N LEU A 353 21.17 -2.18 7.01
CA LEU A 353 20.54 -3.48 7.21
C LEU A 353 20.96 -4.10 8.54
N GLY A 354 20.24 -5.11 9.01
CA GLY A 354 20.45 -5.67 10.34
C GLY A 354 21.80 -6.36 10.57
N ASP A 355 22.48 -6.78 9.50
CA ASP A 355 23.83 -7.33 9.53
C ASP A 355 24.93 -6.26 9.38
N GLY A 356 24.54 -4.99 9.27
CA GLY A 356 25.46 -3.87 9.09
C GLY A 356 25.75 -3.52 7.62
N ALA A 357 25.23 -4.25 6.63
CA ALA A 357 25.38 -3.89 5.24
C ALA A 357 24.63 -2.58 4.92
N LEU A 358 25.15 -1.81 3.97
CA LEU A 358 24.55 -0.57 3.49
C LEU A 358 23.78 -0.83 2.20
N LEU A 359 22.47 -0.60 2.23
CA LEU A 359 21.62 -0.62 1.05
C LEU A 359 21.38 0.82 0.58
N THR A 360 21.69 1.11 -0.69
CA THR A 360 21.56 2.45 -1.27
C THR A 360 20.69 2.42 -2.52
N LEU A 361 19.79 3.39 -2.62
CA LEU A 361 18.90 3.62 -3.74
C LEU A 361 19.26 4.93 -4.43
N TYR A 362 19.28 4.92 -5.77
CA TYR A 362 19.15 6.08 -6.64
C TYR A 362 18.01 5.82 -7.62
N ALA A 363 17.03 6.69 -7.68
CA ALA A 363 15.92 6.57 -8.63
C ALA A 363 15.60 7.92 -9.26
N ASN A 364 15.28 7.89 -10.56
CA ASN A 364 14.76 9.04 -11.31
C ASN A 364 13.49 8.60 -12.05
N MET A 365 12.35 9.06 -11.56
CA MET A 365 11.01 8.83 -12.14
C MET A 365 10.61 9.96 -13.12
N GLY A 366 11.58 10.76 -13.56
CA GLY A 366 11.35 11.89 -14.47
C GLY A 366 11.72 11.57 -15.90
N ALA A 367 11.16 12.35 -16.85
CA ALA A 367 11.39 12.21 -18.30
C ALA A 367 12.76 12.73 -18.78
N ALA A 368 13.55 13.37 -17.91
CA ALA A 368 14.86 13.91 -18.22
C ALA A 368 15.94 13.33 -17.32
N THR A 369 17.14 13.16 -17.86
CA THR A 369 18.34 12.84 -17.08
C THR A 369 18.61 13.95 -16.06
N GLN A 370 18.97 13.58 -14.82
CA GLN A 370 19.24 14.49 -13.72
C GLN A 370 20.70 14.45 -13.32
N PRO A 371 21.39 15.60 -13.17
CA PRO A 371 22.73 15.59 -12.60
C PRO A 371 22.67 15.19 -11.12
N LEU A 372 23.63 14.39 -10.68
CA LEU A 372 23.80 14.09 -9.26
C LEU A 372 24.35 15.33 -8.55
N PRO A 373 23.85 15.65 -7.35
CA PRO A 373 24.38 16.75 -6.58
C PRO A 373 25.83 16.48 -6.16
N PRO A 374 26.67 17.53 -6.00
CA PRO A 374 28.10 17.37 -5.65
C PRO A 374 28.38 16.62 -4.35
N THR A 375 27.36 16.52 -3.47
CA THR A 375 27.41 15.78 -2.22
C THR A 375 27.42 14.26 -2.43
N LEU A 376 26.90 13.78 -3.54
CA LEU A 376 26.90 12.37 -3.93
C LEU A 376 28.03 12.13 -4.94
N LYS A 377 29.15 11.58 -4.48
CA LYS A 377 30.35 11.45 -5.30
C LYS A 377 30.22 10.25 -6.25
N PRO A 378 30.36 10.44 -7.55
CA PRO A 378 30.37 9.35 -8.52
C PRO A 378 31.38 8.24 -8.18
N SER A 379 32.52 8.58 -7.55
CA SER A 379 33.51 7.61 -7.12
C SER A 379 33.04 6.67 -5.99
N GLU A 380 32.06 7.08 -5.18
CA GLU A 380 31.43 6.23 -4.16
C GLU A 380 30.48 5.23 -4.83
N ILE A 381 29.69 5.69 -5.81
CA ILE A 381 28.83 4.82 -6.64
C ILE A 381 29.67 3.75 -7.34
N HIS A 382 30.78 4.15 -7.95
CA HIS A 382 31.66 3.24 -8.70
C HIS A 382 32.32 2.16 -7.83
N ARG A 383 32.53 2.42 -6.55
CA ARG A 383 33.12 1.45 -5.60
C ARG A 383 32.10 0.48 -4.99
N ALA A 384 30.83 0.86 -5.00
CA ALA A 384 29.79 0.04 -4.43
C ALA A 384 29.42 -1.13 -5.33
N ALA A 385 29.06 -2.26 -4.74
CA ALA A 385 28.57 -3.40 -5.48
C ALA A 385 27.13 -3.12 -5.99
N MET A 386 26.96 -3.15 -7.29
CA MET A 386 25.64 -3.01 -7.92
C MET A 386 24.80 -4.26 -7.63
N LEU A 387 23.68 -4.07 -6.93
CA LEU A 387 22.70 -5.13 -6.70
C LEU A 387 21.73 -5.24 -7.91
N PHE A 388 21.29 -4.10 -8.44
CA PHE A 388 20.32 -4.06 -9.53
C PHE A 388 20.32 -2.70 -10.24
N GLN A 389 20.00 -2.70 -11.54
CA GLN A 389 19.66 -1.49 -12.32
C GLN A 389 18.52 -1.79 -13.30
N SER A 390 17.66 -0.79 -13.56
CA SER A 390 16.52 -0.97 -14.47
C SER A 390 16.84 -0.70 -15.95
N GLY A 391 17.98 -0.11 -16.28
CA GLY A 391 18.44 0.17 -17.65
C GLY A 391 19.91 -0.17 -17.80
N GLU A 392 20.34 -0.59 -19.00
CA GLU A 392 21.72 -1.05 -19.22
C GLU A 392 22.77 0.02 -18.94
N GLU A 393 22.44 1.30 -19.13
CA GLU A 393 23.38 2.42 -18.96
C GLU A 393 23.21 3.16 -17.61
N ALA A 394 22.17 2.84 -16.82
CA ALA A 394 21.83 3.63 -15.63
C ALA A 394 22.99 3.73 -14.63
N PHE A 395 23.70 2.63 -14.36
CA PHE A 395 24.83 2.62 -13.44
C PHE A 395 26.05 3.36 -14.01
N SER A 396 26.37 3.18 -15.30
CA SER A 396 27.49 3.85 -15.94
C SER A 396 27.29 5.36 -16.01
N GLU A 397 26.08 5.83 -16.29
CA GLU A 397 25.74 7.26 -16.26
C GLU A 397 25.84 7.83 -14.83
N ALA A 398 25.39 7.09 -13.81
CA ALA A 398 25.53 7.51 -12.42
C ALA A 398 26.99 7.62 -11.99
N CYS A 399 27.86 6.71 -12.44
CA CYS A 399 29.31 6.82 -12.27
C CYS A 399 29.90 8.02 -13.01
N GLY A 400 29.23 8.51 -14.06
CA GLY A 400 29.53 9.76 -14.78
C GLY A 400 28.91 11.01 -14.14
N GLY A 401 28.18 10.88 -13.05
CA GLY A 401 27.56 12.00 -12.34
C GLY A 401 26.14 12.38 -12.82
N ASN A 402 25.48 11.52 -13.58
CA ASN A 402 24.13 11.74 -14.09
C ASN A 402 23.23 10.54 -13.78
N LEU A 403 21.99 10.80 -13.40
CA LEU A 403 20.99 9.76 -13.20
C LEU A 403 20.05 9.71 -14.40
N HIS A 404 20.05 8.58 -15.10
CA HIS A 404 19.27 8.38 -16.32
C HIS A 404 17.77 8.58 -16.04
N ARG A 405 17.02 9.07 -17.06
CA ARG A 405 15.56 9.19 -16.97
C ARG A 405 14.92 7.81 -16.75
N ASP A 406 13.77 7.79 -16.09
CA ASP A 406 12.96 6.57 -15.90
C ASP A 406 13.78 5.36 -15.43
N SER A 407 14.71 5.58 -14.48
CA SER A 407 15.66 4.54 -14.07
C SER A 407 15.83 4.44 -12.54
N ILE A 408 16.35 3.30 -12.14
CA ILE A 408 16.66 3.00 -10.75
C ILE A 408 17.95 2.19 -10.64
N ILE A 409 18.73 2.47 -9.60
CA ILE A 409 19.95 1.74 -9.25
C ILE A 409 19.88 1.38 -7.78
N TRP A 410 20.18 0.13 -7.48
CA TRP A 410 20.35 -0.37 -6.13
C TRP A 410 21.78 -0.86 -5.92
N LEU A 411 22.38 -0.42 -4.85
CA LEU A 411 23.74 -0.81 -4.42
C LEU A 411 23.64 -1.50 -3.07
N LEU A 412 24.47 -2.52 -2.87
CA LEU A 412 24.60 -3.23 -1.60
C LEU A 412 26.08 -3.33 -1.24
N GLU A 413 26.47 -2.72 -0.14
CA GLU A 413 27.84 -2.74 0.37
C GLU A 413 27.89 -3.56 1.67
N GLU A 414 28.66 -4.62 1.66
CA GLU A 414 28.95 -5.37 2.87
C GLU A 414 29.99 -4.59 3.69
N ARG A 415 29.67 -4.28 4.94
CA ARG A 415 30.64 -3.70 5.85
C ARG A 415 31.38 -4.83 6.55
N SER A 416 32.72 -4.86 6.36
CA SER A 416 33.63 -5.78 7.02
C SER A 416 33.66 -5.56 8.54
#